data_39efe65096756950f834b68b0abf02e6
#
_entry.id   39efe65096756950f834b68b0abf02e6
#
_cell.length_a   1.000
_cell.length_b   1.000
_cell.length_c   1.000
_cell.angle_alpha   90.00
_cell.angle_beta   90.00
_cell.angle_gamma   90.00
#
_symmetry.space_group_name_H-M   'P 1'
#
loop_
_entity.id
_entity.type
_entity.pdbx_description
1 polymer ?
#
loop_
_entity_poly.entity_id
_entity_poly.type
_entity_poly.pdbx_seq_one_letter_code
_entity_poly.pdbx_strand_id
1 'polypeptide(L)'
;MMSSLVSRLSSLVFIMAFLVTASFAGEPDLPVVQAPWMKGEKLTYDLCWGPITAGSASLEVKPVKDGKTEFLTFATGNKTINKIYPVNDTIYTRVRNKGLMTEVFRKSLHEGTFHNKSVIRFDRKGEKAWLSDTVFLDPPEKRKVKRSADTSVAIQGVEHSIISAFYWVRTMPLTVGDTSRFAAVSGKKRYELKVLVHGKEELETAIGKVKTVKVEPVLDGDGIFNSKGRIFIWLTDDDKRIPVLMQCEIALGSIKAKLVSK
;
A
#
# COMPACT_ATOMS: atom_id res chain seq x y z
N MET A 1 -51.84 -44.88 -25.64
CA MET A 1 -51.99 -44.15 -26.92
C MET A 1 -50.83 -43.21 -27.06
N MET A 2 -50.02 -43.61 -27.86
CA MET A 2 -49.56 -42.95 -29.09
C MET A 2 -48.69 -41.74 -28.71
N SER A 3 -47.61 -41.76 -28.95
CA SER A 3 -46.67 -41.94 -30.10
C SER A 3 -45.78 -40.76 -30.09
N SER A 4 -44.65 -40.99 -30.13
CA SER A 4 -43.73 -41.24 -31.21
C SER A 4 -42.87 -40.04 -31.47
N LEU A 5 -41.74 -40.47 -31.62
CA LEU A 5 -40.88 -40.27 -32.77
C LEU A 5 -40.15 -38.91 -32.76
N VAL A 6 -38.92 -39.10 -32.58
CA VAL A 6 -37.94 -39.18 -33.67
C VAL A 6 -37.27 -37.89 -33.88
N SER A 7 -36.09 -37.80 -33.81
CA SER A 7 -35.24 -38.21 -34.92
C SER A 7 -33.77 -38.09 -34.54
N ARG A 8 -33.11 -39.13 -34.80
CA ARG A 8 -31.65 -39.15 -34.84
C ARG A 8 -31.20 -38.29 -36.03
N LEU A 9 -30.47 -37.25 -35.71
CA LEU A 9 -29.54 -36.74 -36.71
C LEU A 9 -28.16 -36.65 -36.05
N SER A 10 -27.35 -37.58 -36.46
CA SER A 10 -25.90 -37.55 -36.37
C SER A 10 -25.38 -36.25 -36.94
N SER A 11 -24.87 -35.42 -36.11
CA SER A 11 -23.98 -34.35 -36.54
C SER A 11 -22.64 -34.55 -35.89
N LEU A 12 -21.66 -34.84 -36.72
CA LEU A 12 -20.24 -34.75 -36.37
C LEU A 12 -19.99 -33.43 -35.68
N VAL A 13 -19.84 -33.47 -34.38
CA VAL A 13 -19.24 -32.36 -33.68
C VAL A 13 -17.73 -32.59 -33.72
N PHE A 14 -17.10 -31.82 -34.57
CA PHE A 14 -15.68 -31.56 -34.51
C PHE A 14 -15.31 -31.17 -33.09
N ILE A 15 -14.67 -32.05 -32.36
CA ILE A 15 -13.97 -31.73 -31.15
C ILE A 15 -12.73 -30.96 -31.59
N MET A 16 -12.88 -29.67 -31.76
CA MET A 16 -11.75 -28.75 -31.82
C MET A 16 -11.23 -28.67 -30.37
N ALA A 17 -10.27 -29.49 -30.06
CA ALA A 17 -9.46 -29.33 -28.86
C ALA A 17 -8.77 -27.97 -28.99
N PHE A 18 -9.34 -26.96 -28.41
CA PHE A 18 -8.63 -25.73 -28.07
C PHE A 18 -7.59 -26.15 -27.03
N LEU A 19 -6.40 -26.46 -27.49
CA LEU A 19 -5.19 -26.35 -26.71
C LEU A 19 -5.09 -24.87 -26.31
N VAL A 20 -5.65 -24.55 -25.13
CA VAL A 20 -5.27 -23.36 -24.41
C VAL A 20 -3.82 -23.59 -24.05
N THR A 21 -2.92 -23.20 -24.92
CA THR A 21 -1.54 -22.97 -24.54
C THR A 21 -1.64 -21.86 -23.48
N ALA A 22 -1.50 -22.25 -22.22
CA ALA A 22 -1.19 -21.33 -21.16
C ALA A 22 0.15 -20.68 -21.60
N SER A 23 0.03 -19.54 -22.26
CA SER A 23 1.18 -18.66 -22.43
C SER A 23 1.62 -18.34 -21.01
N PHE A 24 2.76 -18.89 -20.61
CA PHE A 24 3.48 -18.37 -19.48
C PHE A 24 3.76 -16.91 -19.85
N ALA A 25 2.91 -16.02 -19.39
CA ALA A 25 3.15 -14.61 -19.49
C ALA A 25 4.46 -14.37 -18.73
N GLY A 26 5.53 -14.12 -19.47
CA GLY A 26 6.81 -13.73 -18.90
C GLY A 26 6.57 -12.55 -17.96
N GLU A 27 7.44 -12.39 -16.99
CA GLU A 27 7.37 -11.24 -16.09
C GLU A 27 7.19 -9.96 -16.91
N PRO A 28 6.18 -9.11 -16.64
CA PRO A 28 5.89 -7.95 -17.49
C PRO A 28 7.13 -7.08 -17.64
N ASP A 29 7.35 -6.55 -18.84
CA ASP A 29 8.49 -5.67 -19.09
C ASP A 29 8.24 -4.29 -18.45
N LEU A 30 8.62 -4.20 -17.18
CA LEU A 30 8.45 -3.03 -16.35
C LEU A 30 9.74 -2.22 -16.29
N PRO A 31 9.66 -0.90 -16.18
CA PRO A 31 10.84 -0.07 -16.02
C PRO A 31 11.54 -0.37 -14.68
N VAL A 32 12.87 -0.37 -14.71
CA VAL A 32 13.64 -0.31 -13.49
C VAL A 32 13.54 1.12 -12.96
N VAL A 33 12.95 1.26 -11.79
CA VAL A 33 12.79 2.57 -11.14
C VAL A 33 14.15 3.12 -10.73
N GLN A 34 14.40 4.37 -11.12
CA GLN A 34 15.59 5.13 -10.77
C GLN A 34 15.16 6.52 -10.26
N ALA A 35 14.75 6.58 -9.02
CA ALA A 35 14.33 7.83 -8.38
C ALA A 35 15.41 8.34 -7.41
N PRO A 36 15.53 9.67 -7.21
CA PRO A 36 16.54 10.24 -6.31
C PRO A 36 16.51 9.65 -4.89
N TRP A 37 15.34 9.37 -4.38
CA TRP A 37 15.12 8.80 -3.04
C TRP A 37 15.59 7.33 -2.90
N MET A 38 15.80 6.61 -3.98
CA MET A 38 16.29 5.21 -3.95
C MET A 38 17.75 5.09 -3.50
N LYS A 39 18.51 6.18 -3.48
CA LYS A 39 19.90 6.21 -2.98
C LYS A 39 19.99 6.18 -1.45
N GLY A 40 18.86 6.20 -0.79
CA GLY A 40 18.72 6.26 0.66
C GLY A 40 18.06 7.58 1.07
N GLU A 41 16.80 7.54 1.45
CA GLU A 41 16.04 8.69 1.94
C GLU A 41 15.57 8.38 3.36
N LYS A 42 15.64 9.38 4.23
CA LYS A 42 15.02 9.31 5.55
C LYS A 42 14.25 10.60 5.80
N LEU A 43 12.94 10.49 5.94
CA LEU A 43 12.03 11.59 6.20
C LEU A 43 11.42 11.43 7.58
N THR A 44 11.39 12.51 8.34
CA THR A 44 10.81 12.51 9.70
C THR A 44 9.63 13.48 9.75
N TYR A 45 8.59 13.10 10.46
CA TYR A 45 7.32 13.83 10.52
C TYR A 45 6.85 14.01 11.95
N ASP A 46 6.27 15.16 12.23
CA ASP A 46 5.39 15.36 13.37
C ASP A 46 3.99 14.87 13.03
N LEU A 47 3.42 14.04 13.89
CA LEU A 47 2.03 13.60 13.83
C LEU A 47 1.17 14.55 14.66
N CYS A 48 0.30 15.31 13.99
CA CYS A 48 -0.51 16.34 14.63
C CYS A 48 -2.01 16.00 14.56
N TRP A 49 -2.71 16.18 15.66
CA TRP A 49 -4.17 16.19 15.72
C TRP A 49 -4.64 17.60 16.11
N GLY A 50 -5.20 18.32 15.13
CA GLY A 50 -5.43 19.75 15.28
C GLY A 50 -4.13 20.51 15.58
N PRO A 51 -4.06 21.30 16.67
CA PRO A 51 -2.85 22.01 17.09
C PRO A 51 -1.87 21.16 17.89
N ILE A 52 -2.24 19.94 18.29
CA ILE A 52 -1.47 19.10 19.21
C ILE A 52 -0.54 18.19 18.41
N THR A 53 0.77 18.24 18.69
CA THR A 53 1.70 17.21 18.25
C THR A 53 1.53 15.98 19.13
N ALA A 54 0.95 14.92 18.56
CA ALA A 54 0.64 13.68 19.25
C ALA A 54 1.79 12.66 19.22
N GLY A 55 2.67 12.77 18.25
CA GLY A 55 3.76 11.81 18.06
C GLY A 55 4.65 12.15 16.89
N SER A 56 5.42 11.18 16.45
CA SER A 56 6.29 11.29 15.27
C SER A 56 6.22 10.04 14.41
N ALA A 57 6.58 10.21 13.15
CA ALA A 57 6.76 9.10 12.22
C ALA A 57 8.01 9.28 11.37
N SER A 58 8.54 8.20 10.83
CA SER A 58 9.61 8.25 9.84
C SER A 58 9.35 7.33 8.66
N LEU A 59 9.78 7.76 7.49
CA LEU A 59 9.86 6.96 6.27
C LEU A 59 11.34 6.82 5.92
N GLU A 60 11.80 5.61 5.74
CA GLU A 60 13.19 5.32 5.42
C GLU A 60 13.28 4.39 4.20
N VAL A 61 14.16 4.73 3.26
CA VAL A 61 14.46 3.94 2.07
C VAL A 61 15.86 3.38 2.21
N LYS A 62 16.01 2.08 2.07
CA LYS A 62 17.31 1.38 2.10
C LYS A 62 17.54 0.63 0.80
N PRO A 63 18.52 1.04 -0.01
CA PRO A 63 18.95 0.24 -1.14
C PRO A 63 19.53 -1.09 -0.65
N VAL A 64 19.17 -2.17 -1.32
CA VAL A 64 19.67 -3.52 -1.02
C VAL A 64 20.33 -4.07 -2.28
N LYS A 65 21.19 -5.07 -2.13
CA LYS A 65 21.81 -5.78 -3.25
C LYS A 65 20.76 -6.41 -4.16
N ASP A 66 21.16 -6.81 -5.34
CA ASP A 66 20.36 -7.56 -6.33
C ASP A 66 19.11 -6.81 -6.84
N GLY A 67 19.23 -5.50 -7.05
CA GLY A 67 18.15 -4.70 -7.62
C GLY A 67 16.90 -4.63 -6.75
N LYS A 68 17.07 -4.59 -5.45
CA LYS A 68 15.98 -4.49 -4.46
C LYS A 68 16.10 -3.24 -3.62
N THR A 69 14.97 -2.84 -3.04
CA THR A 69 14.87 -1.72 -2.10
C THR A 69 13.96 -2.12 -0.94
N GLU A 70 14.30 -1.64 0.24
CA GLU A 70 13.48 -1.81 1.44
C GLU A 70 12.93 -0.45 1.88
N PHE A 71 11.66 -0.44 2.23
CA PHE A 71 10.97 0.70 2.82
C PHE A 71 10.61 0.37 4.25
N LEU A 72 10.99 1.24 5.18
CA LEU A 72 10.65 1.14 6.58
C LEU A 72 9.84 2.36 6.99
N THR A 73 8.83 2.12 7.79
CA THR A 73 8.00 3.17 8.38
C THR A 73 7.88 2.90 9.86
N PHE A 74 8.12 3.92 10.66
CA PHE A 74 7.93 3.89 12.11
C PHE A 74 6.96 4.98 12.50
N ALA A 75 6.11 4.71 13.49
CA ALA A 75 5.26 5.71 14.10
C ALA A 75 5.20 5.48 15.60
N THR A 76 5.30 6.55 16.37
CA THR A 76 5.20 6.47 17.84
C THR A 76 4.50 7.70 18.41
N GLY A 77 3.74 7.49 19.47
CA GLY A 77 3.20 8.58 20.27
C GLY A 77 4.32 9.34 21.02
N ASN A 78 4.08 10.60 21.35
CA ASN A 78 4.96 11.33 22.24
C ASN A 78 4.81 10.81 23.69
N LYS A 79 5.65 11.31 24.63
CA LYS A 79 5.64 10.86 26.03
C LYS A 79 4.26 11.01 26.71
N THR A 80 3.51 12.04 26.37
CA THR A 80 2.19 12.31 26.97
C THR A 80 1.13 11.37 26.42
N ILE A 81 1.09 11.22 25.10
CA ILE A 81 0.15 10.32 24.43
C ILE A 81 0.43 8.87 24.83
N ASN A 82 1.69 8.44 24.85
CA ASN A 82 2.05 7.08 25.22
C ASN A 82 1.71 6.68 26.67
N LYS A 83 1.47 7.63 27.56
CA LYS A 83 0.96 7.33 28.91
C LYS A 83 -0.52 6.92 28.89
N ILE A 84 -1.30 7.41 27.92
CA ILE A 84 -2.75 7.21 27.84
C ILE A 84 -3.07 6.16 26.77
N TYR A 85 -2.43 6.30 25.61
CA TYR A 85 -2.63 5.45 24.44
C TYR A 85 -1.27 5.18 23.75
N PRO A 86 -0.53 4.18 24.20
CA PRO A 86 0.78 3.85 23.64
C PRO A 86 0.68 3.51 22.15
N VAL A 87 1.54 4.11 21.33
CA VAL A 87 1.66 3.81 19.90
C VAL A 87 3.11 3.49 19.58
N ASN A 88 3.34 2.35 18.95
CA ASN A 88 4.65 1.93 18.45
C ASN A 88 4.48 1.00 17.25
N ASP A 89 4.38 1.58 16.09
CA ASP A 89 4.07 0.88 14.85
C ASP A 89 5.28 0.78 13.94
N THR A 90 5.44 -0.37 13.34
CA THR A 90 6.49 -0.62 12.35
C THR A 90 5.87 -1.26 11.12
N ILE A 91 6.18 -0.71 9.95
CA ILE A 91 5.85 -1.30 8.66
C ILE A 91 7.12 -1.45 7.85
N TYR A 92 7.28 -2.61 7.25
CA TYR A 92 8.41 -2.97 6.40
C TYR A 92 7.89 -3.51 5.07
N THR A 93 8.51 -3.06 3.99
CA THR A 93 8.23 -3.58 2.65
C THR A 93 9.53 -3.76 1.89
N ARG A 94 9.73 -4.93 1.28
CA ARG A 94 10.80 -5.15 0.31
C ARG A 94 10.22 -5.30 -1.08
N VAL A 95 10.84 -4.61 -2.03
CA VAL A 95 10.44 -4.59 -3.43
C VAL A 95 11.60 -4.94 -4.34
N ARG A 96 11.30 -5.41 -5.54
CA ARG A 96 12.21 -5.37 -6.69
C ARG A 96 12.17 -3.98 -7.30
N ASN A 97 13.30 -3.44 -7.69
CA ASN A 97 13.38 -2.11 -8.33
C ASN A 97 12.64 -2.07 -9.69
N LYS A 98 12.50 -3.20 -10.35
CA LYS A 98 11.67 -3.34 -11.55
C LYS A 98 10.20 -3.20 -11.17
N GLY A 99 9.58 -2.05 -11.52
CA GLY A 99 8.17 -1.74 -11.23
C GLY A 99 7.83 -1.60 -9.73
N LEU A 100 8.81 -1.49 -8.83
CA LEU A 100 8.63 -1.52 -7.36
C LEU A 100 7.72 -2.68 -6.89
N MET A 101 7.83 -3.83 -7.55
CA MET A 101 7.02 -5.01 -7.25
C MET A 101 7.28 -5.51 -5.84
N THR A 102 6.24 -5.57 -5.02
CA THR A 102 6.36 -6.08 -3.65
C THR A 102 6.75 -7.56 -3.63
N GLU A 103 7.76 -7.91 -2.86
CA GLU A 103 8.10 -9.29 -2.49
C GLU A 103 7.52 -9.67 -1.14
N VAL A 104 7.66 -8.77 -0.17
CA VAL A 104 7.14 -8.99 1.17
C VAL A 104 6.71 -7.66 1.80
N PHE A 105 5.60 -7.71 2.50
CA PHE A 105 5.09 -6.65 3.36
C PHE A 105 4.95 -7.21 4.77
N ARG A 106 5.39 -6.47 5.78
CA ARG A 106 5.23 -6.81 7.20
C ARG A 106 4.71 -5.61 7.95
N LYS A 107 3.82 -5.87 8.87
CA LYS A 107 3.23 -4.86 9.73
C LYS A 107 3.25 -5.36 11.18
N SER A 108 3.68 -4.52 12.10
CA SER A 108 3.60 -4.74 13.54
C SER A 108 3.01 -3.48 14.16
N LEU A 109 1.76 -3.57 14.61
CA LEU A 109 1.04 -2.47 15.25
C LEU A 109 0.92 -2.71 16.74
N HIS A 110 1.17 -1.65 17.50
CA HIS A 110 0.99 -1.59 18.94
C HIS A 110 0.28 -0.28 19.26
N GLU A 111 -1.05 -0.31 19.29
CA GLU A 111 -1.92 0.87 19.47
C GLU A 111 -2.83 0.66 20.68
N GLY A 112 -2.51 1.25 21.80
CA GLY A 112 -3.21 1.05 23.06
C GLY A 112 -3.23 -0.43 23.46
N THR A 113 -4.41 -1.03 23.49
CA THR A 113 -4.61 -2.47 23.75
C THR A 113 -4.66 -3.32 22.49
N PHE A 114 -4.55 -2.69 21.31
CA PHE A 114 -4.57 -3.40 20.04
C PHE A 114 -3.14 -3.76 19.60
N HIS A 115 -2.88 -5.05 19.44
CA HIS A 115 -1.60 -5.54 18.98
C HIS A 115 -1.82 -6.49 17.79
N ASN A 116 -1.18 -6.17 16.65
CA ASN A 116 -1.32 -6.95 15.42
C ASN A 116 0.04 -7.18 14.77
N LYS A 117 0.28 -8.40 14.33
CA LYS A 117 1.38 -8.74 13.42
C LYS A 117 0.81 -9.33 12.15
N SER A 118 1.21 -8.80 11.01
CA SER A 118 0.75 -9.26 9.69
C SER A 118 1.92 -9.35 8.72
N VAL A 119 1.94 -10.41 7.93
CA VAL A 119 2.94 -10.62 6.88
C VAL A 119 2.23 -11.02 5.60
N ILE A 120 2.55 -10.34 4.49
CA ILE A 120 2.10 -10.73 3.16
C ILE A 120 3.33 -11.05 2.32
N ARG A 121 3.38 -12.26 1.75
CA ARG A 121 4.42 -12.70 0.81
C ARG A 121 3.81 -12.86 -0.57
N PHE A 122 4.41 -12.22 -1.56
CA PHE A 122 3.93 -12.23 -2.94
C PHE A 122 4.67 -13.31 -3.72
N ASP A 123 3.98 -14.41 -3.98
CA ASP A 123 4.43 -15.50 -4.85
C ASP A 123 3.84 -15.31 -6.25
N ARG A 124 4.62 -14.68 -7.13
CA ARG A 124 4.16 -14.38 -8.50
C ARG A 124 4.09 -15.60 -9.40
N LYS A 125 4.93 -16.60 -9.15
CA LYS A 125 4.89 -17.87 -9.91
C LYS A 125 3.64 -18.67 -9.58
N GLY A 126 3.23 -18.67 -8.31
CA GLY A 126 2.01 -19.30 -7.85
C GLY A 126 0.78 -18.39 -7.94
N GLU A 127 0.91 -17.17 -8.49
CA GLU A 127 -0.16 -16.18 -8.63
C GLU A 127 -0.94 -15.92 -7.34
N LYS A 128 -0.21 -15.89 -6.21
CA LYS A 128 -0.80 -15.72 -4.87
C LYS A 128 0.01 -14.76 -4.01
N ALA A 129 -0.71 -13.99 -3.21
CA ALA A 129 -0.17 -13.28 -2.06
C ALA A 129 -0.63 -14.01 -0.79
N TRP A 130 0.31 -14.57 -0.06
CA TRP A 130 0.07 -15.33 1.17
C TRP A 130 0.08 -14.38 2.36
N LEU A 131 -1.03 -14.33 3.08
CA LEU A 131 -1.22 -13.52 4.28
C LEU A 131 -1.21 -14.39 5.52
N SER A 132 -0.37 -14.02 6.50
CA SER A 132 -0.46 -14.44 7.89
C SER A 132 -0.76 -13.22 8.76
N ASP A 133 -1.84 -13.28 9.54
CA ASP A 133 -2.34 -12.17 10.35
C ASP A 133 -2.67 -12.64 11.76
N THR A 134 -2.04 -12.04 12.77
CA THR A 134 -2.24 -12.40 14.18
C THR A 134 -2.56 -11.17 15.00
N VAL A 135 -3.66 -11.22 15.73
CA VAL A 135 -4.08 -10.21 16.72
C VAL A 135 -3.86 -10.78 18.12
N PHE A 136 -3.27 -9.99 19.00
CA PHE A 136 -2.99 -10.34 20.39
C PHE A 136 -3.94 -9.61 21.32
N LEU A 137 -4.21 -10.19 22.49
CA LEU A 137 -5.14 -9.64 23.51
C LEU A 137 -4.50 -8.67 24.46
N ASP A 138 -3.21 -8.82 24.70
CA ASP A 138 -2.47 -8.10 25.75
C ASP A 138 -1.07 -7.74 25.31
N PRO A 139 -0.34 -6.92 26.12
CA PRO A 139 1.00 -6.48 25.75
C PRO A 139 1.89 -7.64 25.33
N PRO A 140 2.87 -7.38 24.48
CA PRO A 140 3.67 -8.38 23.78
C PRO A 140 4.30 -9.47 24.65
N GLU A 141 4.49 -9.18 25.96
CA GLU A 141 5.14 -10.10 26.90
C GLU A 141 4.29 -11.33 27.21
N LYS A 142 2.96 -11.20 27.24
CA LYS A 142 2.04 -12.32 27.53
C LYS A 142 1.56 -13.05 26.28
N ARG A 143 1.76 -12.50 25.10
CA ARG A 143 1.52 -13.07 23.76
C ARG A 143 0.24 -13.92 23.62
N LYS A 144 -0.80 -13.60 24.35
CA LYS A 144 -2.06 -14.33 24.24
C LYS A 144 -2.72 -13.98 22.91
N VAL A 145 -2.79 -14.96 22.01
CA VAL A 145 -3.40 -14.79 20.70
C VAL A 145 -4.92 -14.68 20.85
N LYS A 146 -5.48 -13.60 20.33
CA LYS A 146 -6.93 -13.40 20.21
C LYS A 146 -7.46 -14.05 18.93
N ARG A 147 -6.72 -13.89 17.84
CA ARG A 147 -7.08 -14.41 16.53
C ARG A 147 -5.82 -14.57 15.69
N SER A 148 -5.73 -15.69 15.00
CA SER A 148 -4.76 -15.88 13.92
C SER A 148 -5.49 -16.38 12.68
N ALA A 149 -5.04 -15.94 11.52
CA ALA A 149 -5.59 -16.35 10.23
C ALA A 149 -4.48 -16.38 9.19
N ASP A 150 -4.42 -17.50 8.48
CA ASP A 150 -3.61 -17.65 7.28
C ASP A 150 -4.55 -17.78 6.08
N THR A 151 -4.26 -17.05 5.03
CA THR A 151 -5.06 -17.04 3.81
C THR A 151 -4.22 -16.63 2.62
N SER A 152 -4.79 -16.71 1.42
CA SER A 152 -4.16 -16.18 0.22
C SER A 152 -5.13 -15.34 -0.59
N VAL A 153 -4.55 -14.43 -1.37
CA VAL A 153 -5.26 -13.58 -2.34
C VAL A 153 -4.67 -13.88 -3.71
N ALA A 154 -5.52 -14.11 -4.70
CA ALA A 154 -5.07 -14.23 -6.09
C ALA A 154 -4.47 -12.89 -6.55
N ILE A 155 -3.34 -12.97 -7.23
CA ILE A 155 -2.66 -11.82 -7.83
C ILE A 155 -2.40 -12.08 -9.32
N GLN A 156 -2.36 -11.01 -10.11
CA GLN A 156 -2.15 -11.08 -11.56
C GLN A 156 -1.26 -9.91 -11.98
N GLY A 157 0.03 -10.18 -12.16
CA GLY A 157 0.97 -9.16 -12.63
C GLY A 157 1.60 -8.32 -11.51
N VAL A 158 1.41 -7.01 -11.55
CA VAL A 158 2.09 -6.07 -10.66
C VAL A 158 1.14 -5.56 -9.59
N GLU A 159 1.18 -6.20 -8.46
CA GLU A 159 0.49 -5.70 -7.27
C GLU A 159 1.50 -5.10 -6.29
N HIS A 160 1.07 -4.00 -5.69
CA HIS A 160 1.79 -3.29 -4.65
C HIS A 160 1.24 -3.59 -3.26
N SER A 161 2.08 -3.52 -2.25
CA SER A 161 1.63 -3.24 -0.88
C SER A 161 1.30 -1.76 -0.73
N ILE A 162 0.66 -1.37 0.36
CA ILE A 162 0.36 0.06 0.62
C ILE A 162 1.61 0.94 0.54
N ILE A 163 2.73 0.48 1.10
CA ILE A 163 3.97 1.28 1.11
C ILE A 163 4.62 1.32 -0.27
N SER A 164 4.71 0.21 -0.99
CA SER A 164 5.25 0.25 -2.35
C SER A 164 4.36 1.03 -3.31
N ALA A 165 3.03 1.00 -3.12
CA ALA A 165 2.08 1.83 -3.84
C ALA A 165 2.36 3.32 -3.62
N PHE A 166 2.59 3.74 -2.38
CA PHE A 166 2.96 5.11 -2.05
C PHE A 166 4.24 5.56 -2.77
N TYR A 167 5.29 4.73 -2.77
CA TYR A 167 6.53 5.04 -3.49
C TYR A 167 6.36 4.95 -5.01
N TRP A 168 5.49 4.06 -5.50
CA TRP A 168 5.16 3.98 -6.92
C TRP A 168 4.52 5.27 -7.44
N VAL A 169 3.58 5.86 -6.69
CA VAL A 169 2.97 7.16 -7.02
C VAL A 169 4.01 8.26 -7.20
N ARG A 170 5.08 8.24 -6.42
CA ARG A 170 6.17 9.23 -6.52
C ARG A 170 6.98 9.13 -7.82
N THR A 171 6.82 8.05 -8.58
CA THR A 171 7.48 7.85 -9.90
C THR A 171 6.57 8.19 -11.08
N MET A 172 5.28 8.45 -10.83
CA MET A 172 4.30 8.68 -11.87
C MET A 172 4.28 10.14 -12.34
N PRO A 173 3.86 10.39 -13.59
CA PRO A 173 3.41 11.73 -13.99
C PRO A 173 2.18 12.10 -13.15
N LEU A 174 2.22 13.30 -12.56
CA LEU A 174 1.13 13.80 -11.71
C LEU A 174 0.53 15.05 -12.36
N THR A 175 -0.21 14.84 -13.46
CA THR A 175 -0.93 15.92 -14.17
C THR A 175 -2.24 16.20 -13.47
N VAL A 176 -2.52 17.46 -13.19
CA VAL A 176 -3.76 17.89 -12.51
C VAL A 176 -4.98 17.45 -13.31
N GLY A 177 -5.95 16.83 -12.63
CA GLY A 177 -7.15 16.25 -13.20
C GLY A 177 -7.02 14.80 -13.64
N ASP A 178 -5.80 14.25 -13.72
CA ASP A 178 -5.59 12.85 -14.07
C ASP A 178 -5.92 11.90 -12.93
N THR A 179 -6.21 10.67 -13.32
CA THR A 179 -6.41 9.54 -12.41
C THR A 179 -5.56 8.35 -12.86
N SER A 180 -4.61 7.98 -12.05
CA SER A 180 -3.84 6.74 -12.26
C SER A 180 -4.50 5.57 -11.54
N ARG A 181 -4.40 4.34 -12.12
CA ARG A 181 -4.95 3.11 -11.54
C ARG A 181 -3.91 2.01 -11.55
N PHE A 182 -3.82 1.27 -10.47
CA PHE A 182 -2.98 0.08 -10.38
C PHE A 182 -3.43 -0.84 -9.24
N ALA A 183 -2.97 -2.09 -9.27
CA ALA A 183 -3.40 -3.07 -8.28
C ALA A 183 -2.59 -2.99 -6.98
N ALA A 184 -3.29 -3.13 -5.86
CA ALA A 184 -2.69 -3.22 -4.53
C ALA A 184 -3.31 -4.37 -3.73
N VAL A 185 -2.51 -4.98 -2.84
CA VAL A 185 -2.98 -5.97 -1.88
C VAL A 185 -2.87 -5.39 -0.48
N SER A 186 -3.98 -5.40 0.24
CA SER A 186 -4.04 -5.00 1.63
C SER A 186 -4.97 -5.93 2.41
N GLY A 187 -4.47 -6.45 3.52
CA GLY A 187 -5.22 -7.48 4.27
C GLY A 187 -5.54 -8.67 3.37
N LYS A 188 -6.81 -9.08 3.37
CA LYS A 188 -7.30 -10.27 2.67
C LYS A 188 -7.85 -10.00 1.27
N LYS A 189 -7.60 -8.81 0.70
CA LYS A 189 -8.22 -8.41 -0.57
C LYS A 189 -7.19 -7.78 -1.50
N ARG A 190 -7.42 -7.98 -2.79
CA ARG A 190 -6.83 -7.22 -3.89
C ARG A 190 -7.77 -6.09 -4.25
N TYR A 191 -7.22 -4.90 -4.41
CA TYR A 191 -7.96 -3.69 -4.73
C TYR A 191 -7.41 -3.05 -5.99
N GLU A 192 -8.24 -2.32 -6.71
CA GLU A 192 -7.80 -1.27 -7.60
C GLU A 192 -7.58 -0.01 -6.76
N LEU A 193 -6.35 0.48 -6.74
CA LEU A 193 -6.00 1.76 -6.14
C LEU A 193 -6.06 2.82 -7.23
N LYS A 194 -6.90 3.83 -7.02
CA LYS A 194 -6.96 5.05 -7.82
C LYS A 194 -6.16 6.14 -7.13
N VAL A 195 -5.44 6.93 -7.90
CA VAL A 195 -4.75 8.12 -7.40
C VAL A 195 -5.24 9.31 -8.19
N LEU A 196 -5.99 10.16 -7.53
CA LEU A 196 -6.55 11.40 -8.09
C LEU A 196 -5.55 12.52 -7.90
N VAL A 197 -5.26 13.29 -8.95
CA VAL A 197 -4.39 14.47 -8.88
C VAL A 197 -5.28 15.71 -8.84
N HIS A 198 -5.41 16.33 -7.66
CA HIS A 198 -6.36 17.42 -7.43
C HIS A 198 -5.88 18.78 -7.91
N GLY A 199 -4.61 19.11 -7.66
CA GLY A 199 -4.13 20.47 -7.96
C GLY A 199 -2.71 20.69 -7.49
N LYS A 200 -2.20 21.88 -7.77
CA LYS A 200 -0.91 22.36 -7.30
C LYS A 200 -1.11 23.53 -6.36
N GLU A 201 -0.36 23.57 -5.29
CA GLU A 201 -0.35 24.68 -4.34
C GLU A 201 1.02 24.84 -3.72
N GLU A 202 1.28 26.00 -3.14
CA GLU A 202 2.52 26.30 -2.48
C GLU A 202 2.33 26.19 -0.97
N LEU A 203 3.22 25.47 -0.30
CA LEU A 203 3.16 25.24 1.14
C LEU A 203 4.44 25.74 1.83
N GLU A 204 4.26 26.37 2.98
CA GLU A 204 5.33 26.59 3.95
C GLU A 204 5.60 25.31 4.71
N THR A 205 6.83 24.84 4.69
CA THR A 205 7.27 23.57 5.27
C THR A 205 8.58 23.73 6.01
N ALA A 206 9.01 22.72 6.75
CA ALA A 206 10.32 22.71 7.42
C ALA A 206 11.50 22.75 6.44
N ILE A 207 11.29 22.48 5.15
CA ILE A 207 12.32 22.59 4.11
C ILE A 207 12.19 23.88 3.28
N GLY A 208 11.40 24.84 3.77
CA GLY A 208 11.11 26.10 3.13
C GLY A 208 9.77 26.12 2.41
N LYS A 209 9.56 27.15 1.63
CA LYS A 209 8.38 27.33 0.79
C LYS A 209 8.55 26.52 -0.49
N VAL A 210 7.64 25.56 -0.72
CA VAL A 210 7.76 24.61 -1.82
C VAL A 210 6.46 24.51 -2.63
N LYS A 211 6.60 24.40 -3.94
CA LYS A 211 5.48 24.02 -4.82
C LYS A 211 5.17 22.54 -4.63
N THR A 212 3.91 22.23 -4.51
CA THR A 212 3.44 20.86 -4.29
C THR A 212 2.34 20.48 -5.27
N VAL A 213 2.20 19.18 -5.47
CA VAL A 213 1.05 18.55 -6.12
C VAL A 213 0.29 17.73 -5.10
N LYS A 214 -1.03 17.98 -4.99
CA LYS A 214 -1.92 17.27 -4.06
C LYS A 214 -2.52 16.07 -4.74
N VAL A 215 -2.32 14.89 -4.14
CA VAL A 215 -2.89 13.63 -4.61
C VAL A 215 -3.75 12.98 -3.55
N GLU A 216 -4.72 12.18 -3.98
CA GLU A 216 -5.62 11.41 -3.13
C GLU A 216 -5.63 9.95 -3.58
N PRO A 217 -5.09 9.02 -2.78
CA PRO A 217 -5.26 7.59 -3.01
C PRO A 217 -6.66 7.14 -2.57
N VAL A 218 -7.39 6.48 -3.47
CA VAL A 218 -8.73 5.94 -3.23
C VAL A 218 -8.73 4.45 -3.57
N LEU A 219 -9.19 3.61 -2.66
CA LEU A 219 -9.42 2.18 -2.92
C LEU A 219 -10.86 1.98 -3.39
N ASP A 220 -11.05 1.31 -4.53
CA ASP A 220 -12.37 0.91 -4.96
C ASP A 220 -12.94 -0.22 -4.08
N GLY A 221 -14.23 -0.10 -3.74
CA GLY A 221 -14.96 -1.06 -2.91
C GLY A 221 -14.91 -0.73 -1.41
N ASP A 222 -15.22 -1.70 -0.55
CA ASP A 222 -15.21 -1.60 0.93
C ASP A 222 -13.79 -1.52 1.50
N GLY A 223 -12.92 -0.74 0.85
CA GLY A 223 -11.53 -0.57 1.23
C GLY A 223 -11.36 0.15 2.57
N ILE A 224 -10.17 -0.03 3.16
CA ILE A 224 -9.78 0.55 4.45
C ILE A 224 -9.98 2.08 4.48
N PHE A 225 -9.88 2.75 3.32
CA PHE A 225 -10.01 4.21 3.22
C PHE A 225 -11.47 4.69 3.20
N ASN A 226 -12.42 3.94 2.63
CA ASN A 226 -13.83 4.35 2.55
C ASN A 226 -14.51 4.42 3.92
N SER A 227 -14.07 3.60 4.88
CA SER A 227 -14.62 3.58 6.25
C SER A 227 -13.87 4.45 7.24
N LYS A 228 -12.69 4.98 6.89
CA LYS A 228 -11.79 5.71 7.82
C LYS A 228 -11.50 7.16 7.43
N GLY A 229 -12.14 7.68 6.37
CA GLY A 229 -11.93 9.03 5.88
C GLY A 229 -10.97 9.12 4.70
N ARG A 230 -10.85 10.33 4.13
CA ARG A 230 -10.04 10.61 2.95
C ARG A 230 -8.59 10.84 3.35
N ILE A 231 -7.69 10.45 2.47
CA ILE A 231 -6.25 10.70 2.64
C ILE A 231 -5.79 11.63 1.53
N PHE A 232 -5.08 12.68 1.91
CA PHE A 232 -4.43 13.59 0.98
C PHE A 232 -2.93 13.62 1.23
N ILE A 233 -2.17 13.68 0.15
CA ILE A 233 -0.72 13.72 0.21
C ILE A 233 -0.24 14.88 -0.68
N TRP A 234 0.60 15.74 -0.13
CA TRP A 234 1.27 16.80 -0.87
C TRP A 234 2.70 16.41 -1.13
N LEU A 235 3.02 16.19 -2.40
CA LEU A 235 4.35 15.85 -2.89
C LEU A 235 4.99 17.11 -3.48
N THR A 236 6.28 17.34 -3.27
CA THR A 236 6.99 18.42 -3.97
C THR A 236 6.84 18.26 -5.48
N ASP A 237 6.64 19.38 -6.19
CA ASP A 237 6.47 19.38 -7.65
C ASP A 237 7.83 19.42 -8.35
N ASP A 238 8.69 18.46 -8.00
CA ASP A 238 10.03 18.24 -8.53
C ASP A 238 10.30 16.73 -8.68
N ASP A 239 11.46 16.35 -9.18
CA ASP A 239 11.85 14.94 -9.38
C ASP A 239 11.98 14.15 -8.08
N LYS A 240 12.13 14.82 -6.93
CA LYS A 240 12.25 14.16 -5.63
C LYS A 240 10.90 13.72 -5.11
N ARG A 241 9.81 14.43 -5.48
CA ARG A 241 8.46 14.11 -5.03
C ARG A 241 8.38 13.87 -3.52
N ILE A 242 9.02 14.75 -2.72
CA ILE A 242 9.06 14.61 -1.27
C ILE A 242 7.66 14.81 -0.69
N PRO A 243 7.13 13.87 0.09
CA PRO A 243 5.84 14.03 0.77
C PRO A 243 6.00 14.99 1.96
N VAL A 244 5.66 16.26 1.75
CA VAL A 244 5.85 17.32 2.77
C VAL A 244 4.70 17.40 3.76
N LEU A 245 3.50 16.94 3.34
CA LEU A 245 2.32 16.88 4.18
C LEU A 245 1.47 15.66 3.77
N MET A 246 1.04 14.90 4.76
CA MET A 246 0.01 13.86 4.58
C MET A 246 -1.11 14.15 5.58
N GLN A 247 -2.35 14.09 5.13
CA GLN A 247 -3.54 14.34 5.97
C GLN A 247 -4.52 13.20 5.82
N CYS A 248 -4.94 12.65 6.95
CA CYS A 248 -6.02 11.67 7.02
C CYS A 248 -7.21 12.31 7.73
N GLU A 249 -8.34 12.41 7.06
CA GLU A 249 -9.60 12.84 7.66
C GLU A 249 -10.12 11.70 8.57
N ILE A 250 -10.59 12.05 9.74
CA ILE A 250 -11.20 11.13 10.70
C ILE A 250 -12.52 11.71 11.17
N ALA A 251 -13.32 10.93 11.91
CA ALA A 251 -14.64 11.37 12.37
C ALA A 251 -14.60 12.69 13.16
N LEU A 252 -13.51 12.99 13.86
CA LEU A 252 -13.29 14.22 14.62
C LEU A 252 -12.02 14.93 14.14
N GLY A 253 -12.14 15.65 13.02
CA GLY A 253 -11.05 16.45 12.47
C GLY A 253 -10.13 15.70 11.52
N SER A 254 -8.83 15.90 11.62
CA SER A 254 -7.83 15.22 10.79
C SER A 254 -6.52 14.99 11.53
N ILE A 255 -5.85 13.91 11.18
CA ILE A 255 -4.46 13.68 11.57
C ILE A 255 -3.57 14.13 10.43
N LYS A 256 -2.55 14.92 10.74
CA LYS A 256 -1.57 15.44 9.78
C LYS A 256 -0.18 14.93 10.14
N ALA A 257 0.52 14.38 9.15
CA ALA A 257 1.95 14.14 9.23
C ALA A 257 2.67 15.29 8.49
N LYS A 258 3.37 16.14 9.23
CA LYS A 258 4.09 17.30 8.70
C LYS A 258 5.58 16.99 8.68
N LEU A 259 6.22 17.14 7.52
CA LEU A 259 7.67 16.94 7.39
C LEU A 259 8.42 17.89 8.31
N VAL A 260 9.39 17.37 9.08
CA VAL A 260 10.26 18.15 9.96
C VAL A 260 11.74 18.03 9.58
N SER A 261 12.15 16.92 8.97
CA SER A 261 13.53 16.76 8.47
C SER A 261 13.60 15.72 7.34
N LYS A 262 14.68 15.83 6.54
CA LYS A 262 15.04 14.92 5.45
C LYS A 262 16.53 14.59 5.50
#